data_bff55e0c9c795f228486b9a973b03bc9
#
_entry.id   bff55e0c9c795f228486b9a973b03bc9
#
_cell.length_a   1.000
_cell.length_b   1.000
_cell.length_c   1.000
_cell.angle_alpha   90.00
_cell.angle_beta   90.00
_cell.angle_gamma   90.00
#
_symmetry.space_group_name_H-M   'P 1'
#
loop_
_entity.id
_entity.type
_entity.pdbx_description
1 polymer ?
#
loop_
_entity_poly.entity_id
_entity_poly.type
_entity_poly.pdbx_seq_one_letter_code
_entity_poly.pdbx_strand_id
1 'polypeptide(L)'
;LVTFVIVGFLIASSLLIAYQSYQNILTPHQAPKAWTLLLLGGIILWKELSYRIVLRNRKLTGSSSLKADAWHHRADAITSVAAFIGIGIALCMGEGYETADDWAALLASGIILYNAYKIFRPALGEILDEDMYEDISLKIKEVAREVPGVMAIEKCHIRKTGMSYCVDIHLIVNGNITVKEGHDIAHK
;
A
#
# COMPACT_ATOMS: atom_id res chain seq x y z
N LEU A 1 -8.55 6.89 -9.75
CA LEU A 1 -9.58 7.68 -9.06
C LEU A 1 -10.09 6.99 -7.79
N VAL A 2 -10.50 5.71 -7.84
CA VAL A 2 -10.99 4.95 -6.67
C VAL A 2 -9.98 4.96 -5.52
N THR A 3 -8.69 4.79 -5.82
CA THR A 3 -7.61 4.81 -4.81
C THR A 3 -7.59 6.12 -4.02
N PHE A 4 -7.79 7.27 -4.68
CA PHE A 4 -7.80 8.59 -4.02
C PHE A 4 -9.01 8.76 -3.10
N VAL A 5 -10.16 8.23 -3.49
CA VAL A 5 -11.36 8.24 -2.64
C VAL A 5 -11.11 7.40 -1.38
N ILE A 6 -10.56 6.19 -1.55
CA ILE A 6 -10.23 5.31 -0.41
C ILE A 6 -9.21 5.98 0.52
N VAL A 7 -8.14 6.55 -0.02
CA VAL A 7 -7.13 7.27 0.76
C VAL A 7 -7.75 8.47 1.48
N GLY A 8 -8.63 9.23 0.83
CA GLY A 8 -9.36 10.34 1.44
C GLY A 8 -10.17 9.90 2.65
N PHE A 9 -10.90 8.78 2.53
CA PHE A 9 -11.64 8.20 3.67
C PHE A 9 -10.71 7.72 4.79
N LEU A 10 -9.58 7.10 4.47
CA LEU A 10 -8.60 6.65 5.46
C LEU A 10 -8.00 7.83 6.22
N ILE A 11 -7.64 8.91 5.52
CA ILE A 11 -7.11 10.12 6.15
C ILE A 11 -8.17 10.77 7.04
N ALA A 12 -9.38 10.96 6.52
CA ALA A 12 -10.47 11.60 7.29
C ALA A 12 -10.81 10.79 8.55
N SER A 13 -10.97 9.46 8.43
CA SER A 13 -11.26 8.60 9.57
C SER A 13 -10.11 8.58 10.59
N SER A 14 -8.84 8.52 10.16
CA SER A 14 -7.71 8.53 11.08
C SER A 14 -7.58 9.86 11.84
N LEU A 15 -7.84 10.98 11.18
CA LEU A 15 -7.84 12.31 11.83
C LEU A 15 -8.99 12.44 12.83
N LEU A 16 -10.18 11.94 12.52
CA LEU A 16 -11.33 11.92 13.43
C LEU A 16 -11.03 11.06 14.67
N ILE A 17 -10.46 9.85 14.48
CA ILE A 17 -10.06 8.98 15.59
C ILE A 17 -9.00 9.69 16.44
N ALA A 18 -7.96 10.26 15.83
CA ALA A 18 -6.91 10.96 16.55
C ALA A 18 -7.45 12.14 17.37
N TYR A 19 -8.33 12.94 16.77
CA TYR A 19 -8.95 14.08 17.45
C TYR A 19 -9.82 13.62 18.63
N GLN A 20 -10.65 12.60 18.44
CA GLN A 20 -11.53 12.10 19.49
C GLN A 20 -10.73 11.45 20.62
N SER A 21 -9.71 10.64 20.31
CA SER A 21 -8.82 10.06 21.33
C SER A 21 -8.06 11.14 22.10
N TYR A 22 -7.58 12.18 21.43
CA TYR A 22 -6.92 13.31 22.09
C TYR A 22 -7.87 14.02 23.06
N GLN A 23 -9.11 14.27 22.66
CA GLN A 23 -10.12 14.89 23.55
C GLN A 23 -10.44 14.00 24.75
N ASN A 24 -10.57 12.70 24.53
CA ASN A 24 -10.85 11.73 25.59
C ASN A 24 -9.70 11.63 26.61
N ILE A 25 -8.45 11.73 26.15
CA ILE A 25 -7.27 11.76 27.05
C ILE A 25 -7.30 12.99 27.98
N LEU A 26 -7.81 14.12 27.48
CA LEU A 26 -7.87 15.37 28.25
C LEU A 26 -9.09 15.47 29.20
N THR A 27 -10.15 14.70 28.92
CA THR A 27 -11.41 14.76 29.69
C THR A 27 -11.69 13.42 30.34
N PRO A 28 -12.03 13.39 31.66
CA PRO A 28 -12.41 12.15 32.31
C PRO A 28 -13.62 11.49 31.60
N HIS A 29 -13.50 10.25 31.26
CA HIS A 29 -14.55 9.47 30.65
C HIS A 29 -14.58 8.05 31.20
N GLN A 30 -15.70 7.33 30.99
CA GLN A 30 -15.83 5.98 31.52
C GLN A 30 -15.01 5.00 30.67
N ALA A 31 -14.35 4.05 31.32
CA ALA A 31 -13.66 2.95 30.66
C ALA A 31 -14.57 2.16 29.70
N PRO A 32 -14.04 1.61 28.61
CA PRO A 32 -14.79 0.79 27.67
C PRO A 32 -15.46 -0.40 28.36
N LYS A 33 -16.61 -0.83 27.84
CA LYS A 33 -17.32 -1.99 28.40
C LYS A 33 -16.59 -3.30 28.06
N ALA A 34 -16.53 -4.24 28.98
CA ALA A 34 -15.81 -5.51 28.80
C ALA A 34 -16.24 -6.33 27.56
N TRP A 35 -17.49 -6.20 27.08
CA TRP A 35 -17.95 -6.89 25.88
C TRP A 35 -17.22 -6.43 24.60
N THR A 36 -16.64 -5.21 24.61
CA THR A 36 -15.86 -4.70 23.46
C THR A 36 -14.61 -5.55 23.21
N LEU A 37 -14.02 -6.14 24.25
CA LEU A 37 -12.89 -7.08 24.11
C LEU A 37 -13.29 -8.34 23.34
N LEU A 38 -14.48 -8.89 23.59
CA LEU A 38 -14.96 -10.07 22.85
C LEU A 38 -15.13 -9.76 21.37
N LEU A 39 -15.73 -8.62 21.05
CA LEU A 39 -15.93 -8.17 19.67
C LEU A 39 -14.58 -7.94 18.97
N LEU A 40 -13.66 -7.24 19.62
CA LEU A 40 -12.35 -6.95 19.08
C LEU A 40 -11.51 -8.22 18.91
N GLY A 41 -11.58 -9.16 19.87
CA GLY A 41 -10.98 -10.48 19.75
C GLY A 41 -11.49 -11.26 18.54
N GLY A 42 -12.79 -11.22 18.27
CA GLY A 42 -13.40 -11.79 17.06
C GLY A 42 -12.88 -11.15 15.77
N ILE A 43 -12.74 -9.81 15.75
CA ILE A 43 -12.17 -9.07 14.61
C ILE A 43 -10.71 -9.46 14.36
N ILE A 44 -9.90 -9.57 15.42
CA ILE A 44 -8.48 -9.98 15.31
C ILE A 44 -8.37 -11.38 14.72
N LEU A 45 -9.17 -12.33 15.22
CA LEU A 45 -9.19 -13.70 14.70
C LEU A 45 -9.61 -13.74 13.23
N TRP A 46 -10.64 -12.97 12.84
CA TRP A 46 -11.08 -12.88 11.46
C TRP A 46 -9.99 -12.29 10.54
N LYS A 47 -9.31 -11.23 10.97
CA LYS A 47 -8.22 -10.60 10.21
C LYS A 47 -7.01 -11.54 10.07
N GLU A 48 -6.65 -12.26 11.12
CA GLU A 48 -5.56 -13.25 11.08
C GLU A 48 -5.91 -14.42 10.14
N LEU A 49 -7.16 -14.89 10.16
CA LEU A 49 -7.62 -15.94 9.25
C LEU A 49 -7.57 -15.47 7.79
N SER A 50 -8.05 -14.25 7.53
CA SER A 50 -7.99 -13.63 6.20
C SER A 50 -6.56 -13.51 5.70
N TYR A 51 -5.63 -13.03 6.54
CA TYR A 51 -4.20 -12.99 6.23
C TYR A 51 -3.65 -14.36 5.80
N ARG A 52 -3.96 -15.41 6.56
CA ARG A 52 -3.50 -16.78 6.25
C ARG A 52 -4.05 -17.30 4.94
N ILE A 53 -5.33 -17.03 4.63
CA ILE A 53 -5.97 -17.42 3.37
C ILE A 53 -5.29 -16.71 2.19
N VAL A 54 -5.12 -15.40 2.26
CA VAL A 54 -4.46 -14.61 1.22
C VAL A 54 -3.01 -15.06 1.01
N LEU A 55 -2.28 -15.29 2.11
CA LEU A 55 -0.89 -15.77 2.04
C LEU A 55 -0.77 -17.15 1.39
N ARG A 56 -1.72 -18.05 1.65
CA ARG A 56 -1.77 -19.37 1.02
C ARG A 56 -2.01 -19.27 -0.49
N ASN A 57 -2.96 -18.44 -0.89
CA ASN A 57 -3.27 -18.22 -2.31
C ASN A 57 -2.10 -17.57 -3.05
N ARG A 58 -1.35 -16.65 -2.41
CA ARG A 58 -0.14 -16.06 -2.97
C ARG A 58 0.93 -17.10 -3.33
N LYS A 59 1.15 -18.10 -2.46
CA LYS A 59 2.13 -19.17 -2.72
C LYS A 59 1.80 -19.97 -3.98
N LEU A 60 0.52 -20.02 -4.37
CA LEU A 60 0.03 -20.71 -5.56
C LEU A 60 0.12 -19.86 -6.84
N THR A 61 0.00 -18.54 -6.72
CA THR A 61 -0.11 -17.63 -7.88
C THR A 61 1.12 -16.79 -8.15
N GLY A 62 2.08 -16.70 -7.22
CA GLY A 62 3.30 -15.87 -7.36
C GLY A 62 3.06 -14.35 -7.45
N SER A 63 1.81 -13.88 -7.26
CA SER A 63 1.40 -12.50 -7.46
C SER A 63 1.99 -11.53 -6.42
N SER A 64 2.61 -10.45 -6.89
CA SER A 64 3.13 -9.37 -6.05
C SER A 64 2.02 -8.53 -5.39
N SER A 65 0.86 -8.40 -6.05
CA SER A 65 -0.30 -7.68 -5.51
C SER A 65 -0.89 -8.38 -4.28
N LEU A 66 -0.96 -9.72 -4.29
CA LEU A 66 -1.37 -10.51 -3.14
C LEU A 66 -0.38 -10.41 -1.96
N LYS A 67 0.89 -10.11 -2.22
CA LYS A 67 1.86 -9.82 -1.16
C LYS A 67 1.54 -8.51 -0.45
N ALA A 68 1.24 -7.46 -1.21
CA ALA A 68 0.88 -6.16 -0.65
C ALA A 68 -0.41 -6.24 0.17
N ASP A 69 -1.42 -6.97 -0.34
CA ASP A 69 -2.68 -7.20 0.34
C ASP A 69 -2.51 -7.98 1.66
N ALA A 70 -1.70 -9.04 1.66
CA ALA A 70 -1.36 -9.79 2.87
C ALA A 70 -0.67 -8.89 3.93
N TRP A 71 0.24 -8.01 3.52
CA TRP A 71 0.87 -7.06 4.44
C TRP A 71 -0.12 -6.04 5.00
N HIS A 72 -1.09 -5.60 4.20
CA HIS A 72 -2.16 -4.72 4.66
C HIS A 72 -3.00 -5.39 5.75
N HIS A 73 -3.47 -6.61 5.53
CA HIS A 73 -4.19 -7.39 6.55
C HIS A 73 -3.39 -7.59 7.84
N ARG A 74 -2.06 -7.79 7.72
CA ARG A 74 -1.20 -7.94 8.89
C ARG A 74 -1.03 -6.63 9.67
N ALA A 75 -0.87 -5.50 8.98
CA ALA A 75 -0.81 -4.18 9.61
C ALA A 75 -2.11 -3.89 10.38
N ASP A 76 -3.25 -4.19 9.78
CA ASP A 76 -4.56 -4.06 10.40
C ASP A 76 -4.74 -4.98 11.63
N ALA A 77 -4.21 -6.20 11.59
CA ALA A 77 -4.23 -7.09 12.74
C ALA A 77 -3.39 -6.52 13.91
N ILE A 78 -2.20 -5.97 13.62
CA ILE A 78 -1.32 -5.36 14.62
C ILE A 78 -2.01 -4.16 15.30
N THR A 79 -2.67 -3.28 14.54
CA THR A 79 -3.42 -2.15 15.10
C THR A 79 -4.59 -2.61 15.98
N SER A 80 -5.29 -3.67 15.56
CA SER A 80 -6.39 -4.26 16.34
C SER A 80 -5.87 -4.90 17.65
N VAL A 81 -4.69 -5.54 17.63
CA VAL A 81 -4.05 -6.07 18.83
C VAL A 81 -3.63 -4.95 19.78
N ALA A 82 -3.07 -3.84 19.26
CA ALA A 82 -2.73 -2.68 20.10
C ALA A 82 -3.96 -2.10 20.80
N ALA A 83 -5.09 -1.95 20.09
CA ALA A 83 -6.35 -1.52 20.68
C ALA A 83 -6.87 -2.52 21.72
N PHE A 84 -6.76 -3.83 21.47
CA PHE A 84 -7.15 -4.88 22.42
C PHE A 84 -6.35 -4.80 23.72
N ILE A 85 -5.04 -4.59 23.61
CA ILE A 85 -4.16 -4.40 24.77
C ILE A 85 -4.54 -3.13 25.53
N GLY A 86 -4.78 -2.00 24.84
CA GLY A 86 -5.18 -0.73 25.46
C GLY A 86 -6.46 -0.86 26.27
N ILE A 87 -7.51 -1.45 25.67
CA ILE A 87 -8.78 -1.71 26.35
C ILE A 87 -8.58 -2.70 27.52
N GLY A 88 -7.76 -3.75 27.32
CA GLY A 88 -7.44 -4.70 28.38
C GLY A 88 -6.77 -4.05 29.59
N ILE A 89 -5.82 -3.13 29.37
CA ILE A 89 -5.17 -2.37 30.43
C ILE A 89 -6.21 -1.49 31.17
N ALA A 90 -7.04 -0.74 30.41
CA ALA A 90 -8.06 0.12 31.01
C ALA A 90 -9.03 -0.67 31.90
N LEU A 91 -9.45 -1.87 31.46
CA LEU A 91 -10.39 -2.71 32.23
C LEU A 91 -9.77 -3.44 33.41
N CYS A 92 -8.50 -3.88 33.29
CA CYS A 92 -7.85 -4.68 34.34
C CYS A 92 -7.22 -3.83 35.44
N MET A 93 -6.70 -2.63 35.09
CA MET A 93 -5.98 -1.78 36.05
C MET A 93 -6.89 -0.74 36.73
N GLY A 94 -8.09 -0.47 36.18
CA GLY A 94 -9.12 0.35 36.80
C GLY A 94 -8.75 1.84 36.85
N GLU A 95 -9.06 2.50 37.96
CA GLU A 95 -8.90 3.96 38.14
C GLU A 95 -7.48 4.44 37.81
N GLY A 96 -7.39 5.43 36.91
CA GLY A 96 -6.14 6.03 36.43
C GLY A 96 -5.62 5.47 35.09
N TYR A 97 -6.17 4.36 34.60
CA TYR A 97 -5.81 3.77 33.31
C TYR A 97 -6.94 3.82 32.27
N GLU A 98 -7.98 4.61 32.53
CA GLU A 98 -9.18 4.74 31.69
C GLU A 98 -8.87 5.26 30.28
N THR A 99 -7.75 5.99 30.14
CA THR A 99 -7.32 6.54 28.85
C THR A 99 -6.37 5.63 28.07
N ALA A 100 -6.07 4.42 28.57
CA ALA A 100 -5.10 3.52 27.91
C ALA A 100 -5.56 3.07 26.52
N ASP A 101 -6.86 2.91 26.32
CA ASP A 101 -7.45 2.61 25.01
C ASP A 101 -7.37 3.80 24.04
N ASP A 102 -7.52 5.03 24.55
CA ASP A 102 -7.37 6.25 23.74
C ASP A 102 -5.92 6.46 23.27
N TRP A 103 -4.94 6.15 24.12
CA TRP A 103 -3.54 6.14 23.70
C TRP A 103 -3.27 5.08 22.62
N ALA A 104 -3.85 3.90 22.77
CA ALA A 104 -3.77 2.85 21.74
C ALA A 104 -4.46 3.27 20.44
N ALA A 105 -5.63 3.93 20.52
CA ALA A 105 -6.35 4.46 19.37
C ALA A 105 -5.58 5.59 18.67
N LEU A 106 -4.90 6.45 19.42
CA LEU A 106 -4.04 7.51 18.88
C LEU A 106 -2.85 6.92 18.12
N LEU A 107 -2.19 5.90 18.67
CA LEU A 107 -1.13 5.17 17.95
C LEU A 107 -1.66 4.47 16.69
N ALA A 108 -2.81 3.81 16.78
CA ALA A 108 -3.46 3.16 15.66
C ALA A 108 -3.78 4.16 14.52
N SER A 109 -4.29 5.35 14.88
CA SER A 109 -4.57 6.41 13.88
C SER A 109 -3.30 6.86 13.15
N GLY A 110 -2.16 6.96 13.83
CA GLY A 110 -0.86 7.25 13.20
C GLY A 110 -0.44 6.16 12.21
N ILE A 111 -0.66 4.88 12.54
CA ILE A 111 -0.36 3.75 11.64
C ILE A 111 -1.30 3.79 10.42
N ILE A 112 -2.60 4.09 10.60
CA ILE A 112 -3.55 4.22 9.51
C ILE A 112 -3.13 5.35 8.57
N LEU A 113 -2.73 6.50 9.11
CA LEU A 113 -2.25 7.64 8.32
C LEU A 113 -0.99 7.30 7.52
N TYR A 114 -0.05 6.60 8.13
CA TYR A 114 1.14 6.11 7.44
C TYR A 114 0.81 5.14 6.30
N ASN A 115 -0.12 4.20 6.53
CA ASN A 115 -0.60 3.28 5.50
C ASN A 115 -1.32 4.02 4.36
N ALA A 116 -2.15 5.02 4.69
CA ALA A 116 -2.80 5.88 3.70
C ALA A 116 -1.77 6.59 2.82
N TYR A 117 -0.70 7.15 3.42
CA TYR A 117 0.42 7.74 2.68
C TYR A 117 1.12 6.72 1.75
N LYS A 118 1.37 5.50 2.22
CA LYS A 118 1.99 4.43 1.41
C LYS A 118 1.13 4.00 0.21
N ILE A 119 -0.19 4.10 0.31
CA ILE A 119 -1.12 3.83 -0.79
C ILE A 119 -1.19 5.05 -1.73
N PHE A 120 -1.21 6.25 -1.15
CA PHE A 120 -1.32 7.51 -1.90
C PHE A 120 -0.11 7.77 -2.79
N ARG A 121 1.10 7.58 -2.27
CA ARG A 121 2.34 7.98 -2.96
C ARG A 121 2.55 7.26 -4.31
N PRO A 122 2.39 5.92 -4.42
CA PRO A 122 2.45 5.24 -5.71
C PRO A 122 1.32 5.65 -6.66
N ALA A 123 0.10 5.80 -6.15
CA ALA A 123 -1.04 6.21 -6.96
C ALA A 123 -0.89 7.63 -7.53
N LEU A 124 -0.24 8.53 -6.78
CA LEU A 124 0.11 9.86 -7.25
C LEU A 124 1.19 9.80 -8.34
N GLY A 125 2.22 8.98 -8.15
CA GLY A 125 3.28 8.77 -9.13
C GLY A 125 2.75 8.23 -10.47
N GLU A 126 1.77 7.31 -10.41
CA GLU A 126 1.10 6.81 -11.63
C GLU A 126 0.34 7.91 -12.39
N ILE A 127 -0.20 8.93 -11.71
CA ILE A 127 -0.90 10.06 -12.37
C ILE A 127 0.08 11.09 -12.89
N LEU A 128 1.20 11.29 -12.20
CA LEU A 128 2.24 12.24 -12.59
C LEU A 128 3.21 11.67 -13.63
N ASP A 129 2.96 10.46 -14.15
CA ASP A 129 3.84 9.74 -15.09
C ASP A 129 5.29 9.65 -14.56
N GLU A 130 5.45 9.50 -13.22
CA GLU A 130 6.77 9.28 -12.63
C GLU A 130 7.35 7.93 -13.08
N ASP A 131 8.65 7.90 -13.35
CA ASP A 131 9.37 6.67 -13.72
C ASP A 131 9.61 5.79 -12.47
N MET A 132 8.57 5.03 -12.11
CA MET A 132 8.53 4.20 -10.92
C MET A 132 9.01 2.75 -11.15
N TYR A 133 9.36 2.40 -12.40
CA TYR A 133 9.63 1.02 -12.84
C TYR A 133 11.06 0.84 -13.32
N GLU A 134 12.04 1.40 -12.59
CA GLU A 134 13.47 1.39 -12.96
C GLU A 134 13.98 -0.03 -13.21
N ASP A 135 13.63 -1.00 -12.36
CA ASP A 135 14.03 -2.41 -12.52
C ASP A 135 13.52 -3.04 -13.83
N ILE A 136 12.32 -2.66 -14.26
CA ILE A 136 11.73 -3.15 -15.52
C ILE A 136 12.38 -2.40 -16.68
N SER A 137 12.59 -1.09 -16.55
CA SER A 137 13.26 -0.26 -17.54
C SER A 137 14.67 -0.79 -17.88
N LEU A 138 15.44 -1.16 -16.86
CA LEU A 138 16.77 -1.73 -17.04
C LEU A 138 16.73 -3.02 -17.85
N LYS A 139 15.84 -3.95 -17.52
CA LYS A 139 15.67 -5.22 -18.25
C LYS A 139 15.26 -4.99 -19.70
N ILE A 140 14.32 -4.07 -19.95
CA ILE A 140 13.89 -3.74 -21.32
C ILE A 140 15.05 -3.14 -22.10
N LYS A 141 15.84 -2.25 -21.50
CA LYS A 141 17.02 -1.66 -22.12
C LYS A 141 18.09 -2.71 -22.45
N GLU A 142 18.28 -3.71 -21.60
CA GLU A 142 19.19 -4.83 -21.87
C GLU A 142 18.75 -5.61 -23.11
N VAL A 143 17.49 -6.05 -23.14
CA VAL A 143 16.95 -6.81 -24.27
C VAL A 143 16.97 -5.99 -25.58
N ALA A 144 16.58 -4.72 -25.49
CA ALA A 144 16.55 -3.85 -26.68
C ALA A 144 17.95 -3.58 -27.28
N ARG A 145 19.01 -3.60 -26.45
CA ARG A 145 20.41 -3.49 -26.94
C ARG A 145 20.88 -4.71 -27.74
N GLU A 146 20.30 -5.87 -27.49
CA GLU A 146 20.64 -7.11 -28.21
C GLU A 146 19.99 -7.18 -29.59
N VAL A 147 19.02 -6.30 -29.89
CA VAL A 147 18.35 -6.28 -31.20
C VAL A 147 19.31 -5.78 -32.30
N PRO A 148 19.56 -6.58 -33.35
CA PRO A 148 20.43 -6.17 -34.45
C PRO A 148 19.92 -4.92 -35.16
N GLY A 149 20.77 -3.90 -35.24
CA GLY A 149 20.43 -2.60 -35.83
C GLY A 149 20.19 -1.48 -34.82
N VAL A 150 20.04 -1.80 -33.55
CA VAL A 150 19.97 -0.82 -32.47
C VAL A 150 21.39 -0.40 -32.09
N MET A 151 21.69 0.91 -32.15
CA MET A 151 22.97 1.49 -31.77
C MET A 151 22.99 1.96 -30.31
N ALA A 152 21.90 2.56 -29.87
CA ALA A 152 21.74 3.03 -28.50
C ALA A 152 20.25 3.18 -28.14
N ILE A 153 19.97 3.39 -26.85
CA ILE A 153 18.65 3.69 -26.34
C ILE A 153 18.68 5.07 -25.71
N GLU A 154 17.85 5.97 -26.22
CA GLU A 154 17.78 7.35 -25.74
C GLU A 154 16.89 7.45 -24.50
N LYS A 155 15.66 6.92 -24.57
CA LYS A 155 14.65 6.99 -23.50
C LYS A 155 13.88 5.68 -23.41
N CYS A 156 13.42 5.35 -22.21
CA CYS A 156 12.52 4.26 -21.96
C CYS A 156 11.57 4.67 -20.84
N HIS A 157 10.33 5.00 -21.18
CA HIS A 157 9.28 5.36 -20.24
C HIS A 157 8.31 4.21 -20.08
N ILE A 158 7.97 3.88 -18.84
CA ILE A 158 7.05 2.79 -18.51
C ILE A 158 5.87 3.35 -17.75
N ARG A 159 4.68 3.18 -18.31
CA ARG A 159 3.42 3.53 -17.67
C ARG A 159 2.60 2.29 -17.36
N LYS A 160 1.99 2.25 -16.19
CA LYS A 160 1.08 1.18 -15.84
C LYS A 160 -0.36 1.58 -16.17
N THR A 161 -1.02 0.76 -16.97
CA THR A 161 -2.43 0.95 -17.32
C THR A 161 -3.22 -0.27 -16.84
N GLY A 162 -3.77 -0.19 -15.62
CA GLY A 162 -4.45 -1.30 -14.97
C GLY A 162 -3.50 -2.46 -14.66
N MET A 163 -3.66 -3.60 -15.33
CA MET A 163 -2.82 -4.80 -15.16
C MET A 163 -1.69 -4.90 -16.18
N SER A 164 -1.62 -3.99 -17.16
CA SER A 164 -0.65 -4.00 -18.24
C SER A 164 0.34 -2.85 -18.12
N TYR A 165 1.53 -3.05 -18.65
CA TYR A 165 2.53 -1.99 -18.81
C TYR A 165 2.52 -1.49 -20.24
N CYS A 166 2.52 -0.18 -20.43
CA CYS A 166 2.77 0.48 -21.69
C CYS A 166 4.21 0.99 -21.65
N VAL A 167 5.01 0.57 -22.62
CA VAL A 167 6.43 0.94 -22.75
C VAL A 167 6.59 1.81 -23.96
N ASP A 168 7.17 2.98 -23.76
CA ASP A 168 7.56 3.91 -24.81
C ASP A 168 9.10 3.98 -24.83
N ILE A 169 9.71 3.41 -25.89
CA ILE A 169 11.15 3.30 -26.00
C ILE A 169 11.65 4.01 -27.26
N HIS A 170 12.64 4.87 -27.10
CA HIS A 170 13.32 5.57 -28.17
C HIS A 170 14.64 4.87 -28.48
N LEU A 171 14.70 4.25 -29.66
CA LEU A 171 15.89 3.55 -30.14
C LEU A 171 16.65 4.44 -31.12
N ILE A 172 17.96 4.48 -30.98
CA ILE A 172 18.86 5.15 -31.92
C ILE A 172 19.35 4.07 -32.93
N VAL A 173 19.11 4.34 -34.22
CA VAL A 173 19.53 3.48 -35.34
C VAL A 173 20.38 4.29 -36.30
N ASN A 174 21.02 3.62 -37.29
CA ASN A 174 21.82 4.32 -38.32
C ASN A 174 20.91 5.22 -39.14
N GLY A 175 21.24 6.52 -39.25
CA GLY A 175 20.47 7.53 -40.01
C GLY A 175 20.44 7.33 -41.50
N ASN A 176 21.25 6.41 -42.07
CA ASN A 176 21.29 6.09 -43.52
C ASN A 176 20.40 4.93 -43.91
N ILE A 177 19.64 4.34 -43.00
CA ILE A 177 18.68 3.26 -43.30
C ILE A 177 17.38 3.85 -43.81
N THR A 178 16.62 3.04 -44.52
CA THR A 178 15.29 3.41 -45.00
C THR A 178 14.30 3.39 -43.83
N VAL A 179 13.19 4.13 -43.96
CA VAL A 179 12.09 4.10 -42.93
C VAL A 179 11.56 2.68 -42.76
N LYS A 180 11.52 1.87 -43.83
CA LYS A 180 11.10 0.47 -43.75
C LYS A 180 12.05 -0.36 -42.87
N GLU A 181 13.35 -0.24 -43.06
CA GLU A 181 14.35 -0.94 -42.27
C GLU A 181 14.27 -0.52 -40.79
N GLY A 182 14.08 0.77 -40.50
CA GLY A 182 13.86 1.27 -39.12
C GLY A 182 12.60 0.70 -38.49
N HIS A 183 11.51 0.60 -39.25
CA HIS A 183 10.28 -0.02 -38.82
C HIS A 183 10.46 -1.53 -38.53
N ASP A 184 11.16 -2.24 -39.40
CA ASP A 184 11.45 -3.67 -39.21
C ASP A 184 12.34 -3.94 -37.96
N ILE A 185 13.23 -3.00 -37.61
CA ILE A 185 14.00 -3.06 -36.35
C ILE A 185 13.10 -2.89 -35.15
N ALA A 186 12.15 -1.95 -35.21
CA ALA A 186 11.23 -1.67 -34.09
C ALA A 186 10.24 -2.82 -33.82
N HIS A 187 10.05 -3.73 -34.76
CA HIS A 187 9.15 -4.89 -34.62
C HIS A 187 9.87 -6.22 -34.29
N LYS A 188 11.15 -6.19 -34.02
CA LYS A 188 11.91 -7.35 -33.52
C LYS A 188 11.88 -7.46 -32.03
#